data_c01214e1cbb5f988be814904978241a7
#
_entry.id   c01214e1cbb5f988be814904978241a7
#
_cell.length_a   1.000
_cell.length_b   1.000
_cell.length_c   1.000
_cell.angle_alpha   90.00
_cell.angle_beta   90.00
_cell.angle_gamma   90.00
#
_symmetry.space_group_name_H-M   'P 1'
#
loop_
_entity.id
_entity.type
_entity.pdbx_description
1 polymer ?
#
loop_
_entity_poly.entity_id
_entity_poly.type
_entity_poly.pdbx_seq_one_letter_code
_entity_poly.pdbx_strand_id
1 'polypeptide(L)'
;MSQTITENLTWFPACKTGDVPLNGGVCVKYKDAQIALFHFARRGEWYASQNLCPHRMQMALSRGLIGSQDGEPKVACPFHKRAFSLADGHCMNADDCGSIKTYPVRIEGNKVYIGIPAEEYSTSYYQ
;
A
#
# COMPACT_ATOMS: atom_id res chain seq x y z
N MET A 1 -4.65 -17.85 18.25
CA MET A 1 -4.75 -17.49 17.72
C MET A 1 -4.98 -16.55 17.22
N SER A 2 -4.73 -16.26 17.29
CA SER A 2 -4.98 -15.38 16.90
C SER A 2 -5.58 -14.86 16.26
N GLN A 3 -5.52 -14.89 15.96
CA GLN A 3 -5.89 -14.46 15.33
C GLN A 3 -6.69 -13.83 15.06
N THR A 4 -6.90 -14.12 15.00
CA THR A 4 -7.78 -13.44 14.99
C THR A 4 -7.95 -12.13 14.57
N ILE A 5 -7.50 -11.60 14.48
CA ILE A 5 -7.39 -10.47 14.11
C ILE A 5 -7.89 -10.06 12.90
N THR A 6 -7.74 -10.76 12.02
CA THR A 6 -8.12 -10.52 10.69
C THR A 6 -9.57 -10.47 10.49
N GLU A 7 -10.32 -10.80 11.49
CA GLU A 7 -11.73 -10.81 11.30
C GLU A 7 -12.33 -9.48 11.08
N ASN A 8 -11.65 -8.43 11.42
CA ASN A 8 -12.21 -7.10 11.29
C ASN A 8 -11.91 -6.42 9.97
N LEU A 9 -11.46 -7.19 9.00
CA LEU A 9 -11.18 -6.62 7.70
C LEU A 9 -12.45 -6.49 6.87
N THR A 10 -12.56 -5.37 6.18
CA THR A 10 -13.57 -5.18 5.16
C THR A 10 -12.89 -5.25 3.80
N TRP A 11 -13.27 -6.21 2.98
CA TRP A 11 -12.68 -6.35 1.65
C TRP A 11 -13.51 -5.55 0.67
N PHE A 12 -12.91 -4.51 0.10
CA PHE A 12 -13.63 -3.71 -0.87
C PHE A 12 -13.03 -3.88 -2.26
N PRO A 13 -13.88 -3.87 -3.29
CA PRO A 13 -13.38 -3.99 -4.66
C PRO A 13 -12.77 -2.66 -5.08
N ALA A 14 -11.45 -2.64 -5.20
CA ALA A 14 -10.74 -1.39 -5.48
C ALA A 14 -10.76 -1.05 -6.96
N CYS A 15 -10.49 -2.05 -7.81
CA CYS A 15 -10.41 -1.83 -9.24
C CYS A 15 -10.27 -3.17 -9.93
N LYS A 16 -10.07 -3.14 -11.23
CA LYS A 16 -9.74 -4.35 -11.99
C LYS A 16 -8.23 -4.48 -12.12
N THR A 17 -7.78 -5.70 -12.35
CA THR A 17 -6.34 -5.94 -12.48
C THR A 17 -5.75 -5.13 -13.63
N GLY A 18 -6.50 -4.94 -14.71
CA GLY A 18 -6.01 -4.17 -15.84
C GLY A 18 -5.94 -2.67 -15.62
N ASP A 19 -6.49 -2.19 -14.52
CA ASP A 19 -6.46 -0.77 -14.22
C ASP A 19 -5.16 -0.32 -13.58
N VAL A 20 -4.29 -1.27 -13.21
CA VAL A 20 -3.02 -0.96 -12.55
C VAL A 20 -1.89 -1.26 -13.53
N PRO A 21 -1.01 -0.28 -13.80
CA PRO A 21 0.07 -0.53 -14.75
C PRO A 21 0.99 -1.65 -14.26
N LEU A 22 1.54 -2.40 -15.20
CA LEU A 22 2.51 -3.43 -14.87
C LEU A 22 3.72 -2.76 -14.23
N ASN A 23 4.13 -3.27 -13.08
CA ASN A 23 5.25 -2.74 -12.32
C ASN A 23 5.07 -1.27 -11.96
N GLY A 24 3.83 -0.89 -11.70
CA GLY A 24 3.50 0.47 -11.31
C GLY A 24 2.43 0.50 -10.26
N GLY A 25 1.91 1.69 -9.99
CA GLY A 25 0.93 1.88 -8.94
C GLY A 25 -0.17 2.85 -9.35
N VAL A 26 -1.27 2.77 -8.62
CA VAL A 26 -2.39 3.71 -8.76
C VAL A 26 -2.86 4.08 -7.37
N CYS A 27 -3.57 5.19 -7.29
CA CYS A 27 -4.22 5.60 -6.06
C CYS A 27 -5.70 5.23 -6.15
N VAL A 28 -6.17 4.51 -5.15
CA VAL A 28 -7.60 4.21 -5.04
C VAL A 28 -8.12 4.86 -3.78
N LYS A 29 -9.39 5.19 -3.79
CA LYS A 29 -9.98 5.90 -2.69
C LYS A 29 -11.01 5.03 -1.99
N TYR A 30 -10.92 4.97 -0.67
CA TYR A 30 -11.89 4.28 0.14
C TYR A 30 -12.36 5.23 1.22
N LYS A 31 -13.61 5.70 1.11
CA LYS A 31 -14.12 6.76 1.98
C LYS A 31 -13.17 7.96 1.88
N ASP A 32 -12.59 8.40 2.98
CA ASP A 32 -11.67 9.52 2.96
C ASP A 32 -10.22 9.12 2.81
N ALA A 33 -9.94 7.84 2.76
CA ALA A 33 -8.56 7.36 2.71
C ALA A 33 -8.10 7.20 1.27
N GLN A 34 -6.84 7.56 1.03
CA GLN A 34 -6.19 7.29 -0.24
C GLN A 34 -5.22 6.15 -0.06
N ILE A 35 -5.36 5.14 -0.87
CA ILE A 35 -4.58 3.92 -0.76
C ILE A 35 -3.81 3.72 -2.06
N ALA A 36 -2.51 3.48 -1.93
CA ALA A 36 -1.68 3.18 -3.07
C ALA A 36 -1.71 1.68 -3.33
N LEU A 37 -1.93 1.29 -4.57
CA LEU A 37 -2.01 -0.12 -4.96
C LEU A 37 -0.98 -0.37 -6.03
N PHE A 38 -0.15 -1.38 -5.84
CA PHE A 38 1.00 -1.67 -6.70
C PHE A 38 0.92 -3.07 -7.26
N HIS A 39 1.32 -3.22 -8.52
CA HIS A 39 1.36 -4.50 -9.19
C HIS A 39 2.79 -4.83 -9.59
N PHE A 40 3.38 -5.83 -8.94
CA PHE A 40 4.71 -6.33 -9.26
C PHE A 40 4.52 -7.46 -10.27
N ALA A 41 4.45 -7.10 -11.54
CA ALA A 41 4.04 -8.04 -12.58
C ALA A 41 5.01 -9.21 -12.73
N ARG A 42 6.30 -8.97 -12.57
CA ARG A 42 7.28 -10.03 -12.73
C ARG A 42 7.15 -11.11 -11.67
N ARG A 43 6.67 -10.74 -10.49
CA ARG A 43 6.54 -11.67 -9.40
C ARG A 43 5.12 -12.16 -9.20
N GLY A 44 4.18 -11.57 -9.94
CA GLY A 44 2.78 -11.90 -9.76
C GLY A 44 2.24 -11.49 -8.41
N GLU A 45 2.77 -10.41 -7.83
CA GLU A 45 2.43 -9.97 -6.48
C GLU A 45 1.78 -8.61 -6.50
N TRP A 46 0.93 -8.39 -5.52
CA TRP A 46 0.19 -7.14 -5.37
C TRP A 46 0.36 -6.65 -3.96
N TYR A 47 0.53 -5.34 -3.81
CA TYR A 47 0.71 -4.75 -2.49
C TYR A 47 -0.08 -3.46 -2.42
N ALA A 48 -0.57 -3.13 -1.22
CA ALA A 48 -1.29 -1.90 -0.98
C ALA A 48 -0.75 -1.23 0.28
N SER A 49 -0.69 0.10 0.25
CA SER A 49 -0.20 0.87 1.39
C SER A 49 -0.95 2.17 1.46
N GLN A 50 -0.74 2.91 2.55
CA GLN A 50 -1.21 4.28 2.58
C GLN A 50 -0.54 5.05 1.44
N ASN A 51 -1.26 6.02 0.89
CA ASN A 51 -0.69 6.86 -0.16
C ASN A 51 0.09 8.04 0.43
N LEU A 52 -0.07 8.29 1.71
CA LEU A 52 0.58 9.40 2.38
C LEU A 52 2.04 9.07 2.67
N CYS A 53 2.96 9.90 2.18
CA CYS A 53 4.36 9.78 2.53
C CYS A 53 4.58 10.45 3.88
N PRO A 54 4.97 9.73 4.92
CA PRO A 54 5.05 10.32 6.26
C PRO A 54 6.16 11.36 6.37
N HIS A 55 7.18 11.26 5.54
CA HIS A 55 8.29 12.20 5.60
C HIS A 55 7.85 13.62 5.25
N ARG A 56 6.99 13.77 4.27
CA ARG A 56 6.55 15.09 3.83
C ARG A 56 5.05 15.28 3.93
N MET A 57 4.36 14.30 4.45
CA MET A 57 2.90 14.36 4.58
C MET A 57 2.21 14.67 3.26
N GLN A 58 2.70 14.03 2.20
CA GLN A 58 2.13 14.21 0.86
C GLN A 58 1.57 12.91 0.35
N MET A 59 0.45 13.01 -0.36
CA MET A 59 -0.20 11.84 -0.94
C MET A 59 0.47 11.49 -2.26
N ALA A 60 1.59 10.82 -2.17
CA ALA A 60 2.44 10.64 -3.34
C ALA A 60 2.95 9.23 -3.57
N LEU A 61 2.74 8.30 -2.63
CA LEU A 61 3.39 6.99 -2.74
C LEU A 61 2.94 6.20 -3.96
N SER A 62 1.68 6.38 -4.40
CA SER A 62 1.20 5.66 -5.58
C SER A 62 1.97 6.04 -6.85
N ARG A 63 2.66 7.16 -6.84
CA ARG A 63 3.47 7.61 -7.98
C ARG A 63 4.95 7.30 -7.79
N GLY A 64 5.28 6.58 -6.72
CA GLY A 64 6.65 6.25 -6.43
C GLY A 64 7.19 5.15 -7.33
N LEU A 65 8.48 4.95 -7.25
CA LEU A 65 9.13 3.89 -7.99
C LEU A 65 9.11 2.62 -7.14
N ILE A 66 8.66 1.52 -7.76
CA ILE A 66 8.65 0.25 -7.05
C ILE A 66 9.79 -0.62 -7.53
N GLY A 67 10.23 -1.52 -6.67
CA GLY A 67 11.29 -2.44 -6.96
C GLY A 67 11.47 -3.40 -5.82
N SER A 68 12.63 -4.01 -5.74
CA SER A 68 12.93 -4.89 -4.61
C SER A 68 14.35 -4.62 -4.13
N GLN A 69 14.57 -4.91 -2.85
CA GLN A 69 15.87 -4.78 -2.23
C GLN A 69 16.03 -6.00 -1.35
N ASP A 70 17.02 -6.81 -1.65
CA ASP A 70 17.26 -8.06 -0.94
C ASP A 70 16.02 -8.96 -0.94
N GLY A 71 15.29 -8.93 -2.06
CA GLY A 71 14.09 -9.75 -2.19
C GLY A 71 12.84 -9.15 -1.61
N GLU A 72 12.93 -8.02 -0.93
CA GLU A 72 11.81 -7.39 -0.27
C GLU A 72 11.18 -6.32 -1.18
N PRO A 73 9.86 -6.34 -1.38
CA PRO A 73 9.22 -5.31 -2.23
C PRO A 73 9.29 -3.95 -1.57
N LYS A 74 9.52 -2.92 -2.38
CA LYS A 74 9.64 -1.57 -1.84
C LYS A 74 9.02 -0.55 -2.76
N VAL A 75 8.67 0.60 -2.20
CA VAL A 75 8.28 1.77 -2.95
C VAL A 75 9.11 2.95 -2.47
N ALA A 76 9.62 3.75 -3.40
CA ALA A 76 10.38 4.95 -3.07
C ALA A 76 9.52 6.16 -3.36
N CYS A 77 9.42 7.06 -2.39
CA CYS A 77 8.66 8.29 -2.55
C CYS A 77 9.31 9.14 -3.65
N PRO A 78 8.52 9.64 -4.62
CA PRO A 78 9.13 10.35 -5.75
C PRO A 78 9.81 11.66 -5.36
N PHE A 79 9.45 12.23 -4.22
CA PHE A 79 9.98 13.54 -3.84
C PHE A 79 11.25 13.47 -3.04
N HIS A 80 11.46 12.40 -2.27
CA HIS A 80 12.60 12.34 -1.37
C HIS A 80 13.39 11.07 -1.48
N LYS A 81 12.93 10.16 -2.28
CA LYS A 81 13.61 8.87 -2.46
C LYS A 81 13.69 8.05 -1.18
N ARG A 82 12.85 8.36 -0.19
CA ARG A 82 12.72 7.50 0.97
C ARG A 82 12.01 6.24 0.53
N ALA A 83 12.54 5.10 0.88
CA ALA A 83 12.00 3.82 0.46
C ALA A 83 11.36 3.10 1.64
N PHE A 84 10.20 2.50 1.39
CA PHE A 84 9.46 1.77 2.41
C PHE A 84 9.18 0.36 1.93
N SER A 85 9.29 -0.60 2.84
CA SER A 85 8.94 -1.97 2.53
C SER A 85 7.43 -2.08 2.31
N LEU A 86 7.01 -2.75 1.25
CA LEU A 86 5.60 -3.01 1.03
C LEU A 86 5.14 -4.26 1.75
N ALA A 87 6.07 -5.02 2.35
CA ALA A 87 5.72 -6.17 3.16
C ALA A 87 5.22 -5.76 4.54
N ASP A 88 5.91 -4.83 5.18
CA ASP A 88 5.55 -4.42 6.54
C ASP A 88 5.57 -2.92 6.78
N GLY A 89 5.97 -2.14 5.79
CA GLY A 89 5.90 -0.69 5.88
C GLY A 89 7.09 0.01 6.51
N HIS A 90 8.13 -0.70 6.91
CA HIS A 90 9.25 -0.03 7.57
C HIS A 90 10.08 0.77 6.56
N CYS A 91 10.74 1.81 7.05
CA CYS A 91 11.64 2.60 6.21
C CYS A 91 12.91 1.83 5.96
N MET A 92 13.34 1.75 4.70
CA MET A 92 14.45 0.89 4.32
C MET A 92 15.77 1.61 4.17
N ASN A 93 15.77 2.94 4.10
CA ASN A 93 17.04 3.64 3.84
C ASN A 93 17.37 4.72 4.85
N ALA A 94 16.64 4.81 5.94
CA ALA A 94 16.98 5.71 7.04
C ALA A 94 16.26 5.24 8.29
N ASP A 95 16.88 5.42 9.43
CA ASP A 95 16.31 4.93 10.66
C ASP A 95 15.12 5.74 11.15
N ASP A 96 15.05 6.98 10.75
CA ASP A 96 14.04 7.88 11.28
C ASP A 96 13.00 8.33 10.27
N CYS A 97 12.82 7.62 9.19
CA CYS A 97 11.85 8.07 8.21
C CYS A 97 10.45 7.51 8.46
N GLY A 98 10.25 6.86 9.58
CA GLY A 98 8.93 6.38 9.96
C GLY A 98 8.56 5.09 9.27
N SER A 99 7.28 4.82 9.23
CA SER A 99 6.76 3.64 8.57
C SER A 99 5.44 3.98 7.91
N ILE A 100 5.00 3.14 7.01
CA ILE A 100 3.71 3.31 6.35
C ILE A 100 2.83 2.13 6.70
N LYS A 101 1.51 2.34 6.63
CA LYS A 101 0.55 1.26 6.81
C LYS A 101 0.47 0.46 5.54
N THR A 102 0.36 -0.84 5.67
CA THR A 102 0.15 -1.73 4.53
C THR A 102 -1.18 -2.44 4.72
N TYR A 103 -1.79 -2.83 3.60
CA TYR A 103 -3.09 -3.49 3.61
C TYR A 103 -3.01 -4.76 2.81
N PRO A 104 -3.70 -5.84 3.22
CA PRO A 104 -3.70 -7.06 2.42
C PRO A 104 -4.46 -6.86 1.11
N VAL A 105 -4.03 -7.55 0.08
CA VAL A 105 -4.64 -7.49 -1.23
C VAL A 105 -5.04 -8.90 -1.64
N ARG A 106 -6.20 -9.03 -2.25
CA ARG A 106 -6.70 -10.30 -2.74
C ARG A 106 -7.15 -10.13 -4.18
N ILE A 107 -6.77 -11.06 -5.03
CA ILE A 107 -7.15 -11.03 -6.43
C ILE A 107 -8.15 -12.14 -6.66
N GLU A 108 -9.29 -11.81 -7.23
CA GLU A 108 -10.30 -12.79 -7.59
C GLU A 108 -10.71 -12.54 -9.02
N GLY A 109 -10.31 -13.45 -9.91
CA GLY A 109 -10.53 -13.25 -11.33
C GLY A 109 -9.77 -12.04 -11.82
N ASN A 110 -10.49 -11.06 -12.33
CA ASN A 110 -9.86 -9.82 -12.79
C ASN A 110 -10.12 -8.65 -11.85
N LYS A 111 -10.52 -8.93 -10.59
CA LYS A 111 -10.82 -7.87 -9.64
C LYS A 111 -9.81 -7.86 -8.51
N VAL A 112 -9.49 -6.65 -8.03
CA VAL A 112 -8.55 -6.44 -6.95
C VAL A 112 -9.33 -5.99 -5.73
N TYR A 113 -9.15 -6.70 -4.61
CA TYR A 113 -9.79 -6.37 -3.35
C TYR A 113 -8.73 -5.97 -2.34
N ILE A 114 -9.01 -4.95 -1.55
CA ILE A 114 -8.11 -4.49 -0.50
C ILE A 114 -8.83 -4.66 0.84
N GLY A 115 -8.14 -5.26 1.80
CA GLY A 115 -8.68 -5.47 3.13
C GLY A 115 -8.41 -4.27 4.02
N ILE A 116 -9.46 -3.66 4.54
CA ILE A 116 -9.35 -2.46 5.36
C ILE A 116 -9.77 -2.83 6.78
N PRO A 117 -8.90 -2.64 7.77
CA PRO A 117 -9.29 -2.89 9.15
C PRO A 117 -10.41 -1.94 9.57
N ALA A 118 -11.36 -2.46 10.32
CA ALA A 118 -12.54 -1.68 10.71
C ALA A 118 -12.14 -0.42 11.47
N GLU A 119 -11.16 -0.52 12.34
CA GLU A 119 -10.78 0.62 13.15
C GLU A 119 -10.03 1.68 12.36
N GLU A 120 -9.63 1.42 11.13
CA GLU A 120 -8.97 2.43 10.33
C GLU A 120 -9.91 3.57 9.97
N TYR A 121 -11.20 3.33 10.03
CA TYR A 121 -12.13 4.37 9.70
C TYR A 121 -12.36 5.36 10.79
N SER A 122 -12.24 4.91 12.03
CA SER A 122 -12.57 5.78 13.15
C SER A 122 -11.43 6.74 13.44
N THR A 123 -10.29 6.53 12.80
CA THR A 123 -9.13 7.37 13.05
C THR A 123 -8.80 8.09 11.78
N SER A 124 -8.76 9.38 11.84
CA SER A 124 -8.47 10.12 10.65
C SER A 124 -7.04 10.58 10.65
N TYR A 125 -6.17 9.77 10.14
CA TYR A 125 -4.78 10.19 10.07
C TYR A 125 -4.54 11.12 8.88
N TYR A 126 -5.60 11.49 8.21
CA TYR A 126 -5.52 12.47 7.16
C TYR A 126 -5.81 13.88 7.64
N GLN A 127 -6.13 14.02 8.87
CA GLN A 127 -6.41 15.34 9.42
C GLN A 127 -5.13 16.11 9.63
#